data_0e9dc6b19ce8f49ae612ca9d51841cb6
#
_entry.id   0e9dc6b19ce8f49ae612ca9d51841cb6
#
_cell.length_a   1.000
_cell.length_b   1.000
_cell.length_c   1.000
_cell.angle_alpha   90.00
_cell.angle_beta   90.00
_cell.angle_gamma   90.00
#
_symmetry.space_group_name_H-M   'P 1'
#
loop_
_entity.id
_entity.type
_entity.pdbx_description
1 polymer ?
#
loop_
_entity_poly.entity_id
_entity_poly.type
_entity_poly.pdbx_seq_one_letter_code
_entity_poly.pdbx_strand_id
1 'polypeptide(L)'
;VYTNPLPTNWGSDRGLTDPRSVNVKIQHSFIQMPENQYQPRFEDVRVGYFTTQVTDMTTPDDATPYRDLIHRWNLVKKNPDQGISEPIEPIVWWIENTTPLEFRGAIQEGVLAWNKAFEQAGFHNAVQVKVQPDDAAWDAGDIRYNVLRWTSSPNPPFGGYGPSFVNPKTGQILGAD
;
A
#
# COMPACT_ATOMS: atom_id res chain seq x y z
N VAL A 1 -3.31 25.27 -14.20
CA VAL A 1 -3.81 26.07 -13.06
C VAL A 1 -5.25 25.66 -12.85
N TYR A 2 -5.51 25.00 -11.75
CA TYR A 2 -6.89 24.70 -11.35
C TYR A 2 -7.35 25.82 -10.44
N THR A 3 -8.32 26.58 -10.87
CA THR A 3 -9.08 27.49 -10.00
C THR A 3 -10.24 26.69 -9.42
N ASN A 4 -10.17 26.38 -8.14
CA ASN A 4 -11.29 25.84 -7.42
C ASN A 4 -12.00 27.02 -6.71
N PRO A 5 -13.25 27.34 -7.03
CA PRO A 5 -14.04 28.25 -6.21
C PRO A 5 -14.37 27.52 -4.90
N LEU A 6 -13.41 27.52 -3.97
CA LEU A 6 -13.66 27.00 -2.62
C LEU A 6 -14.76 27.83 -1.97
N PRO A 7 -15.79 27.21 -1.42
CA PRO A 7 -16.76 27.93 -0.61
C PRO A 7 -16.02 28.56 0.58
N THR A 8 -16.33 29.81 0.85
CA THR A 8 -15.68 30.67 1.85
C THR A 8 -15.70 30.12 3.29
N ASN A 9 -16.30 28.95 3.51
CA ASN A 9 -16.50 28.30 4.80
C ASN A 9 -15.64 27.03 5.01
N TRP A 10 -14.75 26.69 4.10
CA TRP A 10 -13.75 25.65 4.36
C TRP A 10 -12.68 26.25 5.30
N GLY A 11 -13.01 26.20 6.57
CA GLY A 11 -12.07 26.56 7.61
C GLY A 11 -10.84 25.71 7.51
N SER A 12 -9.70 26.40 7.44
CA SER A 12 -8.38 25.88 7.69
C SER A 12 -7.61 25.19 6.55
N ASP A 13 -7.49 25.81 5.40
CA ASP A 13 -6.31 25.57 4.54
C ASP A 13 -5.08 26.23 5.20
N ARG A 14 -4.81 25.84 6.44
CA ARG A 14 -3.80 26.46 7.31
C ARG A 14 -2.36 26.33 6.77
N GLY A 15 -2.16 25.56 5.71
CA GLY A 15 -0.88 25.41 5.02
C GLY A 15 -0.76 26.23 3.74
N LEU A 16 -1.82 26.93 3.30
CA LEU A 16 -1.80 27.71 2.05
C LEU A 16 -1.92 29.19 2.37
N THR A 17 -0.98 29.97 1.82
CA THR A 17 -1.00 31.45 1.98
C THR A 17 -2.18 32.07 1.20
N ASP A 18 -2.50 31.50 0.02
CA ASP A 18 -3.64 31.90 -0.80
C ASP A 18 -4.32 30.66 -1.40
N PRO A 19 -5.48 30.23 -0.85
CA PRO A 19 -6.18 29.02 -1.31
C PRO A 19 -6.94 29.22 -2.62
N ARG A 20 -7.05 30.44 -3.16
CA ARG A 20 -7.80 30.73 -4.39
C ARG A 20 -7.16 30.14 -5.62
N SER A 21 -5.85 29.91 -5.60
CA SER A 21 -5.11 29.32 -6.72
C SER A 21 -3.97 28.46 -6.21
N VAL A 22 -3.97 27.17 -6.58
CA VAL A 22 -2.94 26.20 -6.18
C VAL A 22 -2.34 25.58 -7.43
N ASN A 23 -0.99 25.59 -7.51
CA ASN A 23 -0.26 24.83 -8.53
C ASN A 23 -0.07 23.39 -8.05
N VAL A 24 -0.62 22.43 -8.77
CA VAL A 24 -0.50 21.01 -8.47
C VAL A 24 0.32 20.35 -9.57
N LYS A 25 1.36 19.60 -9.16
CA LYS A 25 2.07 18.66 -10.03
C LYS A 25 1.47 17.28 -9.80
N ILE A 26 1.07 16.62 -10.88
CA ILE A 26 0.47 15.29 -10.83
C ILE A 26 1.41 14.35 -11.59
N GLN A 27 1.82 13.27 -10.91
CA GLN A 27 2.51 12.15 -11.53
C GLN A 27 1.49 11.04 -11.77
N HIS A 28 1.44 10.52 -12.99
CA HIS A 28 0.63 9.35 -13.33
C HIS A 28 1.53 8.14 -13.50
N SER A 29 1.24 7.08 -12.76
CA SER A 29 1.94 5.81 -12.90
C SER A 29 1.01 4.77 -13.50
N PHE A 30 1.52 3.98 -14.43
CA PHE A 30 0.79 2.90 -15.09
C PHE A 30 1.46 1.58 -14.76
N ILE A 31 0.69 0.61 -14.28
CA ILE A 31 1.17 -0.73 -13.96
C ILE A 31 0.55 -1.71 -14.94
N GLN A 32 1.40 -2.49 -15.59
CA GLN A 32 0.91 -3.68 -16.29
C GLN A 32 0.46 -4.73 -15.28
N MET A 33 -0.78 -5.21 -15.39
CA MET A 33 -1.28 -6.25 -14.50
C MET A 33 -0.44 -7.53 -14.66
N PRO A 34 0.00 -8.15 -13.55
CA PRO A 34 0.83 -9.34 -13.64
C PRO A 34 0.02 -10.53 -14.17
N GLU A 35 0.63 -11.30 -15.05
CA GLU A 35 0.16 -12.61 -15.47
C GLU A 35 0.82 -13.68 -14.58
N ASN A 36 0.14 -14.06 -13.51
CA ASN A 36 0.66 -15.01 -12.53
C ASN A 36 -0.42 -16.01 -12.06
N GLN A 37 -0.04 -16.91 -11.16
CA GLN A 37 -0.94 -17.94 -10.61
C GLN A 37 -1.66 -17.46 -9.32
N TYR A 38 -1.75 -16.15 -9.11
CA TYR A 38 -2.45 -15.62 -7.94
C TYR A 38 -3.92 -16.04 -7.90
N GLN A 39 -4.34 -16.62 -6.78
CA GLN A 39 -5.72 -17.03 -6.57
C GLN A 39 -6.44 -15.98 -5.74
N PRO A 40 -7.47 -15.33 -6.29
CA PRO A 40 -8.32 -14.41 -5.53
C PRO A 40 -8.95 -15.10 -4.33
N ARG A 41 -9.17 -14.34 -3.25
CA ARG A 41 -10.00 -14.77 -2.13
C ARG A 41 -11.13 -13.78 -1.93
N PHE A 42 -12.27 -14.33 -1.61
CA PHE A 42 -13.43 -13.53 -1.24
C PHE A 42 -13.44 -13.22 0.25
N GLU A 43 -14.07 -12.10 0.60
CA GLU A 43 -14.28 -11.70 1.97
C GLU A 43 -15.08 -12.74 2.75
N ASP A 44 -14.78 -12.82 4.04
CA ASP A 44 -15.57 -13.56 5.03
C ASP A 44 -16.00 -12.57 6.12
N VAL A 45 -17.27 -12.47 6.39
CA VAL A 45 -17.86 -11.52 7.36
C VAL A 45 -17.31 -11.66 8.81
N ARG A 46 -16.63 -12.76 9.09
CA ARG A 46 -15.99 -13.00 10.39
C ARG A 46 -14.65 -12.31 10.54
N VAL A 47 -14.05 -11.85 9.44
CA VAL A 47 -12.72 -11.25 9.43
C VAL A 47 -12.76 -10.00 8.56
N GLY A 48 -12.35 -8.86 9.13
CA GLY A 48 -12.25 -7.60 8.39
C GLY A 48 -11.01 -7.57 7.51
N TYR A 49 -11.21 -7.20 6.24
CA TYR A 49 -10.15 -6.95 5.26
C TYR A 49 -10.42 -5.65 4.53
N PHE A 50 -9.38 -5.07 3.93
CA PHE A 50 -9.60 -4.15 2.83
C PHE A 50 -9.97 -4.95 1.59
N THR A 51 -10.99 -4.50 0.87
CA THR A 51 -11.55 -5.23 -0.26
C THR A 51 -11.74 -4.35 -1.48
N THR A 52 -11.76 -5.00 -2.65
CA THR A 52 -12.30 -4.42 -3.88
C THR A 52 -13.62 -5.11 -4.18
N GLN A 53 -14.69 -4.34 -4.21
CA GLN A 53 -16.01 -4.85 -4.55
C GLN A 53 -16.10 -5.12 -6.06
N VAL A 54 -16.55 -6.32 -6.39
CA VAL A 54 -16.85 -6.74 -7.77
C VAL A 54 -18.29 -7.20 -7.84
N THR A 55 -19.06 -6.66 -8.78
CA THR A 55 -20.42 -7.11 -9.02
C THR A 55 -20.42 -8.29 -10.00
N ASP A 56 -20.91 -9.43 -9.56
CA ASP A 56 -21.11 -10.60 -10.42
C ASP A 56 -22.41 -10.46 -11.22
N MET A 57 -22.27 -10.25 -12.51
CA MET A 57 -23.41 -10.14 -13.43
C MET A 57 -23.73 -11.47 -14.11
N THR A 58 -23.04 -12.56 -13.77
CA THR A 58 -23.17 -13.86 -14.41
C THR A 58 -24.10 -14.83 -13.65
N THR A 59 -24.38 -14.48 -12.37
CA THR A 59 -25.25 -15.30 -11.50
C THR A 59 -26.56 -14.54 -11.21
N PRO A 60 -27.59 -14.62 -12.10
CA PRO A 60 -28.75 -13.72 -12.03
C PRO A 60 -29.65 -13.95 -10.82
N ASP A 61 -29.57 -15.10 -10.16
CA ASP A 61 -30.44 -15.47 -9.04
C ASP A 61 -29.80 -15.29 -7.66
N ASP A 62 -28.63 -14.68 -7.60
CA ASP A 62 -27.97 -14.42 -6.31
C ASP A 62 -28.52 -13.15 -5.65
N ALA A 63 -29.02 -13.28 -4.43
CA ALA A 63 -29.52 -12.15 -3.64
C ALA A 63 -28.42 -11.13 -3.30
N THR A 64 -27.15 -11.54 -3.35
CA THR A 64 -25.97 -10.71 -3.11
C THR A 64 -24.99 -10.85 -4.28
N PRO A 65 -25.15 -10.06 -5.35
CA PRO A 65 -24.31 -10.17 -6.54
C PRO A 65 -22.88 -9.67 -6.34
N TYR A 66 -22.50 -9.29 -5.12
CA TYR A 66 -21.20 -8.76 -4.81
C TYR A 66 -20.23 -9.89 -4.48
N ARG A 67 -19.00 -9.73 -4.99
CA ARG A 67 -17.85 -10.58 -4.68
C ARG A 67 -16.74 -9.65 -4.24
N ASP A 68 -16.55 -9.55 -2.93
CA ASP A 68 -15.57 -8.67 -2.35
C ASP A 68 -14.21 -9.37 -2.30
N LEU A 69 -13.30 -8.91 -3.14
CA LEU A 69 -11.96 -9.46 -3.26
C LEU A 69 -11.08 -8.89 -2.16
N ILE A 70 -10.55 -9.70 -1.26
CA ILE A 70 -9.65 -9.25 -0.21
C ILE A 70 -8.30 -8.80 -0.79
N HIS A 71 -7.75 -7.71 -0.22
CA HIS A 71 -6.43 -7.24 -0.55
C HIS A 71 -5.37 -8.06 0.17
N ARG A 72 -4.49 -8.71 -0.57
CA ARG A 72 -3.35 -9.43 0.01
C ARG A 72 -2.15 -9.51 -0.93
N TRP A 73 -0.99 -9.66 -0.34
CA TRP A 73 0.26 -9.90 -1.06
C TRP A 73 0.26 -11.29 -1.70
N ASN A 74 0.94 -11.41 -2.84
CA ASN A 74 1.19 -12.69 -3.48
C ASN A 74 2.46 -13.31 -2.89
N LEU A 75 2.32 -14.06 -1.80
CA LEU A 75 3.44 -14.78 -1.21
C LEU A 75 3.40 -16.25 -1.62
N VAL A 76 4.46 -16.69 -2.29
CA VAL A 76 4.65 -18.09 -2.71
C VAL A 76 5.91 -18.61 -2.03
N LYS A 77 5.80 -19.77 -1.37
CA LYS A 77 6.95 -20.40 -0.72
C LYS A 77 8.03 -20.80 -1.71
N LYS A 78 9.26 -20.49 -1.38
CA LYS A 78 10.45 -20.94 -2.14
C LYS A 78 10.60 -22.46 -2.07
N ASN A 79 10.26 -23.05 -0.91
CA ASN A 79 10.27 -24.50 -0.67
C ASN A 79 8.87 -24.92 -0.20
N PRO A 80 7.95 -25.32 -1.10
CA PRO A 80 6.55 -25.61 -0.75
C PRO A 80 6.39 -26.75 0.27
N ASP A 81 7.28 -27.72 0.24
CA ASP A 81 7.25 -28.91 1.10
C ASP A 81 7.67 -28.64 2.56
N GLN A 82 8.22 -27.45 2.82
CA GLN A 82 8.60 -27.06 4.17
C GLN A 82 7.42 -26.40 4.90
N GLY A 83 7.24 -26.70 6.17
CA GLY A 83 6.23 -26.05 7.02
C GLY A 83 6.42 -24.53 7.03
N ILE A 84 7.66 -24.08 7.19
CA ILE A 84 8.06 -22.67 7.12
C ILE A 84 9.11 -22.52 6.04
N SER A 85 8.95 -21.53 5.14
CA SER A 85 9.89 -21.23 4.05
C SER A 85 9.97 -19.74 3.80
N GLU A 86 11.07 -19.26 3.29
CA GLU A 86 11.11 -17.91 2.71
C GLU A 86 10.16 -17.82 1.51
N PRO A 87 9.57 -16.65 1.25
CA PRO A 87 8.86 -16.42 -0.01
C PRO A 87 9.86 -16.30 -1.16
N ILE A 88 9.40 -16.61 -2.38
CA ILE A 88 10.19 -16.38 -3.61
C ILE A 88 10.48 -14.87 -3.73
N GLU A 89 9.45 -14.05 -3.50
CA GLU A 89 9.55 -12.59 -3.51
C GLU A 89 9.09 -12.05 -2.16
N PRO A 90 9.99 -11.52 -1.32
CA PRO A 90 9.61 -10.90 -0.06
C PRO A 90 8.97 -9.53 -0.29
N ILE A 91 8.18 -9.09 0.68
CA ILE A 91 7.65 -7.74 0.75
C ILE A 91 8.78 -6.83 1.23
N VAL A 92 9.36 -6.04 0.34
CA VAL A 92 10.45 -5.11 0.68
C VAL A 92 9.90 -3.72 0.89
N TRP A 93 10.11 -3.17 2.09
CA TRP A 93 9.81 -1.79 2.41
C TRP A 93 11.08 -0.95 2.43
N TRP A 94 11.01 0.24 1.83
CA TRP A 94 12.10 1.20 1.82
C TRP A 94 11.77 2.38 2.72
N ILE A 95 12.62 2.65 3.70
CA ILE A 95 12.56 3.89 4.48
C ILE A 95 13.16 4.99 3.62
N GLU A 96 12.37 6.02 3.32
CA GLU A 96 12.82 7.18 2.55
C GLU A 96 14.04 7.84 3.18
N ASN A 97 15.00 8.28 2.36
CA ASN A 97 16.24 8.88 2.84
C ASN A 97 16.05 10.24 3.55
N THR A 98 14.89 10.88 3.37
CA THR A 98 14.50 12.10 4.11
C THR A 98 14.04 11.83 5.53
N THR A 99 13.79 10.57 5.90
CA THR A 99 13.39 10.19 7.26
C THR A 99 14.52 10.52 8.25
N PRO A 100 14.23 11.28 9.34
CA PRO A 100 15.25 11.59 10.35
C PRO A 100 15.88 10.32 10.94
N LEU A 101 17.19 10.37 11.15
CA LEU A 101 17.98 9.19 11.55
C LEU A 101 17.49 8.57 12.86
N GLU A 102 17.06 9.40 13.81
CA GLU A 102 16.55 8.95 15.11
C GLU A 102 15.30 8.08 15.04
N PHE A 103 14.48 8.19 13.97
CA PHE A 103 13.25 7.42 13.83
C PHE A 103 13.42 6.16 12.99
N ARG A 104 14.46 6.06 12.17
CA ARG A 104 14.64 4.93 11.24
C ARG A 104 14.67 3.58 11.95
N GLY A 105 15.34 3.51 13.11
CA GLY A 105 15.42 2.28 13.91
C GLY A 105 14.06 1.80 14.40
N ALA A 106 13.26 2.69 14.97
CA ALA A 106 11.92 2.37 15.46
C ALA A 106 10.98 1.97 14.32
N ILE A 107 11.06 2.65 13.17
CA ILE A 107 10.27 2.32 11.97
C ILE A 107 10.65 0.92 11.47
N GLN A 108 11.94 0.64 11.35
CA GLN A 108 12.43 -0.68 10.92
C GLN A 108 11.95 -1.79 11.85
N GLU A 109 12.06 -1.61 13.16
CA GLU A 109 11.60 -2.59 14.15
C GLU A 109 10.09 -2.82 14.04
N GLY A 110 9.30 -1.75 13.92
CA GLY A 110 7.85 -1.84 13.78
C GLY A 110 7.43 -2.61 12.52
N VAL A 111 8.08 -2.37 11.39
CA VAL A 111 7.78 -3.09 10.15
C VAL A 111 8.22 -4.56 10.23
N LEU A 112 9.41 -4.83 10.76
CA LEU A 112 9.92 -6.21 10.88
C LEU A 112 9.14 -7.05 11.89
N ALA A 113 8.43 -6.43 12.84
CA ALA A 113 7.58 -7.13 13.78
C ALA A 113 6.47 -7.96 13.10
N TRP A 114 6.04 -7.57 11.89
CA TRP A 114 5.08 -8.33 11.10
C TRP A 114 5.57 -9.73 10.71
N ASN A 115 6.88 -9.98 10.66
CA ASN A 115 7.40 -11.32 10.38
C ASN A 115 6.90 -12.38 11.37
N LYS A 116 6.61 -12.01 12.63
CA LYS A 116 6.00 -12.93 13.61
C LYS A 116 4.65 -13.47 13.13
N ALA A 117 3.83 -12.62 12.49
CA ALA A 117 2.55 -13.03 11.95
C ALA A 117 2.73 -13.88 10.68
N PHE A 118 3.67 -13.51 9.82
CA PHE A 118 3.99 -14.27 8.61
C PHE A 118 4.59 -15.65 8.93
N GLU A 119 5.36 -15.80 9.99
CA GLU A 119 5.88 -17.10 10.45
C GLU A 119 4.75 -18.04 10.85
N GLN A 120 3.71 -17.53 11.52
CA GLN A 120 2.52 -18.33 11.82
C GLN A 120 1.76 -18.76 10.55
N ALA A 121 1.85 -17.96 9.49
CA ALA A 121 1.31 -18.29 8.17
C ALA A 121 2.25 -19.19 7.32
N GLY A 122 3.41 -19.58 7.90
CA GLY A 122 4.37 -20.46 7.25
C GLY A 122 5.41 -19.77 6.38
N PHE A 123 5.63 -18.45 6.57
CA PHE A 123 6.64 -17.69 5.84
C PHE A 123 7.68 -17.11 6.79
N HIS A 124 8.95 -17.47 6.59
CA HIS A 124 10.07 -16.86 7.28
C HIS A 124 10.61 -15.68 6.44
N ASN A 125 10.99 -14.61 7.12
CA ASN A 125 11.61 -13.43 6.46
C ASN A 125 10.75 -12.87 5.30
N ALA A 126 9.43 -12.86 5.49
CA ALA A 126 8.48 -12.40 4.47
C ALA A 126 8.54 -10.89 4.24
N VAL A 127 8.85 -10.14 5.30
CA VAL A 127 8.98 -8.67 5.27
C VAL A 127 10.43 -8.30 5.48
N GLN A 128 10.94 -7.43 4.61
CA GLN A 128 12.29 -6.89 4.68
C GLN A 128 12.24 -5.36 4.69
N VAL A 129 13.20 -4.74 5.35
CA VAL A 129 13.34 -3.29 5.38
C VAL A 129 14.71 -2.88 4.87
N LYS A 130 14.71 -1.88 4.00
CA LYS A 130 15.90 -1.24 3.47
C LYS A 130 15.79 0.27 3.66
N VAL A 131 16.90 0.97 3.60
CA VAL A 131 16.94 2.44 3.59
C VAL A 131 17.25 2.88 2.16
N GLN A 132 16.50 3.85 1.66
CA GLN A 132 16.76 4.45 0.35
C GLN A 132 18.16 5.09 0.36
N PRO A 133 19.03 4.74 -0.60
CA PRO A 133 20.33 5.40 -0.74
C PRO A 133 20.17 6.89 -1.06
N ASP A 134 21.10 7.72 -0.59
CA ASP A 134 21.07 9.16 -0.87
C ASP A 134 21.32 9.47 -2.35
N ASP A 135 21.98 8.57 -3.06
CA ASP A 135 22.25 8.62 -4.51
C ASP A 135 21.27 7.80 -5.34
N ALA A 136 20.15 7.38 -4.77
CA ALA A 136 19.14 6.60 -5.48
C ALA A 136 18.65 7.33 -6.73
N ALA A 137 18.66 6.63 -7.88
CA ALA A 137 18.14 7.15 -9.15
C ALA A 137 16.60 7.10 -9.26
N TRP A 138 15.91 6.91 -8.14
CA TRP A 138 14.46 6.85 -8.04
C TRP A 138 13.99 7.63 -6.80
N ASP A 139 12.79 8.17 -6.85
CA ASP A 139 12.18 8.89 -5.72
C ASP A 139 11.06 8.05 -5.05
N ALA A 140 10.60 8.50 -3.90
CA ALA A 140 9.57 7.82 -3.12
C ALA A 140 8.22 7.67 -3.85
N GLY A 141 7.98 8.38 -4.93
CA GLY A 141 6.79 8.22 -5.78
C GLY A 141 6.95 7.16 -6.88
N ASP A 142 8.07 6.45 -6.92
CA ASP A 142 8.30 5.39 -7.90
C ASP A 142 7.55 4.12 -7.49
N ILE A 143 6.48 3.81 -8.20
CA ILE A 143 5.56 2.71 -7.92
C ILE A 143 6.20 1.30 -7.89
N ARG A 144 7.47 1.17 -8.33
CA ARG A 144 8.23 -0.08 -8.25
C ARG A 144 8.71 -0.42 -6.84
N TYR A 145 8.65 0.54 -5.93
CA TYR A 145 9.16 0.41 -4.56
C TYR A 145 8.03 0.66 -3.56
N ASN A 146 7.95 -0.13 -2.50
CA ASN A 146 7.08 0.20 -1.38
C ASN A 146 7.88 1.13 -0.47
N VAL A 147 7.41 2.35 -0.29
CA VAL A 147 8.19 3.37 0.41
C VAL A 147 7.45 3.90 1.63
N LEU A 148 8.14 3.85 2.77
CA LEU A 148 7.70 4.54 3.98
C LEU A 148 8.22 5.97 3.93
N ARG A 149 7.32 6.89 3.57
CA ARG A 149 7.65 8.29 3.33
C ARG A 149 7.57 9.09 4.64
N TRP A 150 8.53 9.95 4.81
CA TRP A 150 8.49 10.94 5.88
C TRP A 150 7.84 12.23 5.36
N THR A 151 6.62 12.50 5.82
CA THR A 151 5.89 13.70 5.43
C THR A 151 5.81 14.66 6.59
N SER A 152 5.98 15.95 6.30
CA SER A 152 5.83 17.04 7.26
C SER A 152 4.84 18.06 6.70
N SER A 153 3.81 18.37 7.47
CA SER A 153 2.80 19.34 7.10
C SER A 153 2.33 20.11 8.33
N PRO A 154 2.08 21.42 8.22
CA PRO A 154 1.48 22.18 9.32
C PRO A 154 0.06 21.67 9.63
N ASN A 155 -0.18 21.24 10.88
CA ASN A 155 -1.47 20.71 11.32
C ASN A 155 -2.03 19.61 10.39
N PRO A 156 -1.33 18.48 10.22
CA PRO A 156 -1.84 17.41 9.37
C PRO A 156 -3.16 16.88 9.95
N PRO A 157 -4.14 16.54 9.12
CA PRO A 157 -5.42 16.01 9.59
C PRO A 157 -5.31 14.54 10.04
N PHE A 158 -4.17 13.90 9.85
CA PHE A 158 -3.89 12.50 10.20
C PHE A 158 -2.43 12.32 10.61
N GLY A 159 -2.15 11.29 11.40
CA GLY A 159 -0.79 10.94 11.83
C GLY A 159 -0.04 10.04 10.87
N GLY A 160 -0.74 9.42 9.91
CA GLY A 160 -0.18 8.57 8.87
C GLY A 160 -1.26 8.14 7.88
N TYR A 161 -0.85 7.78 6.68
CA TYR A 161 -1.71 7.28 5.62
C TYR A 161 -0.97 6.19 4.86
N GLY A 162 -1.62 5.04 4.65
CA GLY A 162 -1.00 3.88 4.02
C GLY A 162 -1.85 3.35 2.86
N PRO A 163 -1.72 3.90 1.65
CA PRO A 163 -2.41 3.39 0.49
C PRO A 163 -1.75 2.11 -0.03
N SER A 164 -2.56 1.24 -0.65
CA SER A 164 -2.07 0.12 -1.43
C SER A 164 -2.58 0.18 -2.86
N PHE A 165 -1.74 -0.25 -3.80
CA PHE A 165 -2.09 -0.37 -5.21
C PHE A 165 -2.48 -1.81 -5.47
N VAL A 166 -3.72 -2.02 -5.89
CA VAL A 166 -4.31 -3.36 -5.95
C VAL A 166 -4.76 -3.69 -7.36
N ASN A 167 -4.55 -4.91 -7.78
CA ASN A 167 -5.13 -5.44 -9.00
C ASN A 167 -6.66 -5.56 -8.82
N PRO A 168 -7.47 -4.77 -9.54
CA PRO A 168 -8.92 -4.73 -9.34
C PRO A 168 -9.63 -6.04 -9.75
N LYS A 169 -8.96 -6.90 -10.49
CA LYS A 169 -9.52 -8.20 -10.93
C LYS A 169 -9.30 -9.30 -9.89
N THR A 170 -8.33 -9.14 -8.99
CA THR A 170 -7.89 -10.26 -8.13
C THR A 170 -7.75 -9.91 -6.66
N GLY A 171 -7.64 -8.64 -6.31
CA GLY A 171 -7.30 -8.19 -4.96
C GLY A 171 -5.80 -8.32 -4.61
N GLN A 172 -4.94 -8.74 -5.56
CA GLN A 172 -3.51 -8.80 -5.32
C GLN A 172 -2.94 -7.40 -5.08
N ILE A 173 -2.23 -7.21 -3.97
CA ILE A 173 -1.46 -5.99 -3.71
C ILE A 173 -0.23 -6.01 -4.62
N LEU A 174 -0.05 -4.94 -5.40
CA LEU A 174 1.05 -4.76 -6.34
C LEU A 174 2.14 -3.84 -5.78
N GLY A 175 1.77 -3.01 -4.83
CA GLY A 175 2.65 -2.08 -4.14
C GLY A 175 1.90 -1.32 -3.07
N ALA A 176 2.62 -0.62 -2.21
CA ALA A 176 2.06 0.22 -1.14
C ALA A 176 3.06 1.32 -0.72
N ASP A 177 2.52 2.43 -0.21
CA ASP A 177 3.27 3.56 0.36
C ASP A 177 2.89 3.81 1.82
#